data_4d387abd9a743525a23cb9a2e5886313
#
_entry.id   4d387abd9a743525a23cb9a2e5886313
#
_cell.length_a   1.000
_cell.length_b   1.000
_cell.length_c   1.000
_cell.angle_alpha   90.00
_cell.angle_beta   90.00
_cell.angle_gamma   90.00
#
_symmetry.space_group_name_H-M   'P 1'
#
loop_
_entity.id
_entity.type
_entity.pdbx_description
1 polymer ?
#
loop_
_entity_poly.entity_id
_entity_poly.type
_entity_poly.pdbx_seq_one_letter_code
_entity_poly.pdbx_strand_id
1 'polypeptide(L)' 'MKCTEEIVQLTNDMQREFNEFGEVPFETKQRLNEILKDENKRVEFRKYYQNSEGS' A
#
# COMPACT_ATOMS: atom_id res chain seq x y z
N MET A 1 -4.12 -14.23 -3.30
CA MET A 1 -3.06 -14.05 -4.12
C MET A 1 -3.07 -12.79 -4.89
N LYS A 2 -4.18 -12.47 -5.45
CA LYS A 2 -4.23 -11.24 -6.21
C LYS A 2 -4.19 -10.03 -5.34
N CYS A 3 -4.69 -10.15 -4.11
CA CYS A 3 -4.65 -9.03 -3.20
C CYS A 3 -3.24 -8.59 -2.91
N THR A 4 -2.35 -9.55 -2.82
CA THR A 4 -0.96 -9.24 -2.52
C THR A 4 -0.34 -8.43 -3.64
N GLU A 5 -0.65 -8.77 -4.86
CA GLU A 5 -0.13 -8.04 -5.99
C GLU A 5 -0.59 -6.60 -5.97
N GLU A 6 -1.85 -6.42 -5.67
CA GLU A 6 -2.41 -5.08 -5.62
C GLU A 6 -1.72 -4.24 -4.56
N ILE A 7 -1.48 -4.84 -3.42
CA ILE A 7 -0.85 -4.15 -2.31
C ILE A 7 0.59 -3.80 -2.65
N VAL A 8 1.31 -4.72 -3.23
CA VAL A 8 2.69 -4.47 -3.62
C VAL A 8 2.77 -3.33 -4.61
N GLN A 9 1.88 -3.33 -5.59
CA GLN A 9 1.88 -2.28 -6.58
C GLN A 9 1.59 -0.93 -5.94
N LEU A 10 0.62 -0.88 -5.08
CA LEU A 10 0.27 0.37 -4.42
C LEU A 10 1.44 0.88 -3.57
N THR A 11 2.07 -0.01 -2.85
CA THR A 11 3.19 0.37 -2.00
C THR A 11 4.33 0.92 -2.83
N ASN A 12 4.61 0.28 -3.94
CA ASN A 12 5.66 0.75 -4.82
C ASN A 12 5.33 2.13 -5.38
N ASP A 13 4.09 2.33 -5.77
CA ASP A 13 3.67 3.62 -6.29
C ASP A 13 3.80 4.70 -5.21
N MET A 14 3.38 4.38 -4.02
CA MET A 14 3.47 5.34 -2.93
C MET A 14 4.91 5.75 -2.66
N GLN A 15 5.77 4.78 -2.66
CA GLN A 15 7.17 5.04 -2.38
C GLN A 15 7.80 5.90 -3.46
N ARG A 16 7.52 5.58 -4.70
CA ARG A 16 8.07 6.34 -5.80
C ARG A 16 7.56 7.77 -5.81
N GLU A 17 6.25 7.93 -5.57
CA GLU A 17 5.67 9.26 -5.58
C GLU A 17 6.20 10.09 -4.42
N PHE A 18 6.39 9.46 -3.29
CA PHE A 18 6.93 10.16 -2.15
C PHE A 18 8.36 10.63 -2.44
N ASN A 19 9.12 9.81 -3.11
CA ASN A 19 10.49 10.20 -3.47
C ASN A 19 10.50 11.33 -4.48
N GLU A 20 9.56 11.33 -5.39
CA GLU A 20 9.53 12.34 -6.44
C GLU A 20 8.91 13.65 -5.99
N PHE A 21 7.81 13.56 -5.27
CA PHE A 21 7.07 14.77 -4.92
C PHE A 21 7.21 15.16 -3.46
N GLY A 22 7.77 14.30 -2.65
CA GLY A 22 7.86 14.58 -1.23
C GLY A 22 6.61 14.21 -0.46
N GLU A 23 5.60 13.74 -1.15
CA GLU A 23 4.36 13.34 -0.51
C GLU A 23 3.56 12.47 -1.45
N VAL A 24 2.58 11.77 -0.89
CA VAL A 24 1.75 10.87 -1.67
C VAL A 24 0.53 11.63 -2.17
N PRO A 25 0.25 11.61 -3.48
CA PRO A 25 -0.90 12.33 -4.02
C PRO A 25 -2.22 11.81 -3.46
N PHE A 26 -3.22 12.65 -3.57
CA PHE A 26 -4.53 12.30 -3.05
C PHE A 26 -5.11 11.07 -3.72
N GLU A 27 -4.89 10.94 -5.00
CA GLU A 27 -5.40 9.79 -5.73
C GLU A 27 -4.85 8.49 -5.20
N THR A 28 -3.58 8.47 -4.92
CA THR A 28 -2.96 7.28 -4.38
C THR A 28 -3.45 7.02 -2.96
N LYS A 29 -3.66 8.07 -2.20
CA LYS A 29 -4.21 7.90 -0.86
C LYS A 29 -5.61 7.29 -0.91
N GLN A 30 -6.39 7.67 -1.91
CA GLN A 30 -7.71 7.10 -2.07
C GLN A 30 -7.64 5.61 -2.35
N ARG A 31 -6.70 5.21 -3.16
CA ARG A 31 -6.51 3.78 -3.43
C ARG A 31 -6.19 3.04 -2.14
N LEU A 32 -5.34 3.63 -1.33
CA LEU A 32 -5.02 3.01 -0.05
C LEU A 32 -6.24 2.88 0.83
N ASN A 33 -7.06 3.92 0.87
CA ASN A 33 -8.28 3.89 1.64
C ASN A 33 -9.22 2.77 1.19
N GLU A 34 -9.32 2.58 -0.11
CA GLU A 34 -10.16 1.52 -0.64
C GLU A 34 -9.66 0.16 -0.18
N ILE A 35 -8.37 -0.02 -0.18
CA ILE A 35 -7.80 -1.28 0.28
C ILE A 35 -8.07 -1.48 1.76
N LEU A 36 -7.91 -0.44 2.54
CA LEU A 36 -8.09 -0.56 3.97
C LEU A 36 -9.54 -0.76 4.38
N LYS A 37 -10.45 -0.44 3.49
CA LYS A 37 -11.86 -0.67 3.77
C LYS A 37 -12.17 -2.15 3.77
N ASP A 38 -11.50 -2.90 2.94
CA ASP A 38 -11.70 -4.33 2.86
C ASP A 38 -10.88 -4.98 3.97
N GLU A 39 -11.58 -5.70 4.84
CA GLU A 39 -10.90 -6.31 5.97
C GLU A 39 -9.81 -7.27 5.56
N ASN A 40 -10.07 -8.08 4.55
CA ASN A 40 -9.07 -9.03 4.09
C ASN A 40 -7.84 -8.32 3.53
N LYS A 41 -8.06 -7.31 2.74
CA LYS A 41 -6.95 -6.57 2.16
C LYS A 41 -6.18 -5.80 3.22
N ARG A 42 -6.89 -5.32 4.22
CA ARG A 42 -6.24 -4.60 5.29
C ARG A 42 -5.28 -5.51 6.05
N VAL A 43 -5.71 -6.73 6.32
CA VAL A 43 -4.87 -7.69 7.00
C VAL A 43 -3.65 -8.01 6.16
N GLU A 44 -3.86 -8.21 4.87
CA GLU A 44 -2.76 -8.49 3.98
C GLU A 44 -1.77 -7.34 3.92
N PHE A 45 -2.28 -6.13 3.84
CA PHE A 45 -1.43 -4.95 3.78
C PHE A 45 -0.57 -4.85 5.04
N ARG A 46 -1.18 -5.12 6.17
CA ARG A 46 -0.47 -5.06 7.43
C ARG A 46 0.64 -6.09 7.50
N LYS A 47 0.32 -7.29 7.07
CA LYS A 47 1.31 -8.37 7.06
C LYS A 47 2.49 -8.02 6.17
N TYR A 48 2.19 -7.52 5.00
CA TYR A 48 3.24 -7.17 4.06
C TYR A 48 4.14 -6.10 4.64
N TYR A 49 3.55 -5.10 5.22
CA TYR A 49 4.31 -4.00 5.79
C TYR A 49 5.18 -4.46 6.95
N GLN A 50 4.61 -5.27 7.80
CA GLN A 50 5.33 -5.75 8.96
C GLN A 50 6.49 -6.65 8.58
N ASN A 51 6.25 -7.51 7.62
CA ASN A 51 7.31 -8.39 7.16
C ASN A 51 8.47 -7.61 6.60
N SER A 52 8.14 -6.60 5.85
CA SER A 52 9.16 -5.77 5.25
C SER A 52 10.02 -5.12 6.29
N GLU A 53 9.41 -4.78 7.39
CA GLU A 53 10.08 -4.08 8.43
C GLU A 53 10.71 -4.99 9.46
N GLY A 54 10.02 -6.04 9.75
CA GLY A 54 10.37 -6.90 10.83
C GLY A 54 11.62 -7.71 10.63
N SER A 55 12.03 -7.85 9.45
CA SER A 55 13.25 -8.65 9.25
C SER A 55 14.49 -7.90 9.60
#